data_b7d3bc1d7fdc03a2098fc9769e44b8e5
#
_entry.id   b7d3bc1d7fdc03a2098fc9769e44b8e5
#
_cell.length_a   1.000
_cell.length_b   1.000
_cell.length_c   1.000
_cell.angle_alpha   90.00
_cell.angle_beta   90.00
_cell.angle_gamma   90.00
#
_symmetry.space_group_name_H-M   'P 1'
#
loop_
_entity.id
_entity.type
_entity.pdbx_description
1 polymer ?
#
loop_
_entity_poly.entity_id
_entity_poly.type
_entity_poly.pdbx_seq_one_letter_code
_entity_poly.pdbx_strand_id
1 'polypeptide(L)'
;MSEGVPHPTRLLVVALVAVLLAGCVLPPVQDRPTSTAIATEQARLTPIGHAVEQQLDAHPGKVGIHLLDEPATTFAALTHLVRSAQRTLDLQYYIWYRDRSGTLLLRELLDAAERGVRVRLLVDDQGTRQLDAELAALDAHPHIEVRLFNPFLARNARWLDFITRFERANRRMHNKVLIADNTALISGGRNVGDSYFGTTEG
;
A
#
# COMPACT_ATOMS: atom_id res chain seq x y z
N MET A 1 43.12 47.72 0.05
CA MET A 1 41.96 46.82 0.25
C MET A 1 42.33 45.52 -0.47
N SER A 2 42.79 44.49 0.25
CA SER A 2 43.13 43.21 -0.32
C SER A 2 41.92 42.28 -0.19
N GLU A 3 41.24 42.04 -1.30
CA GLU A 3 40.22 40.98 -1.37
C GLU A 3 40.95 39.66 -1.24
N GLY A 4 40.74 38.99 -0.11
CA GLY A 4 41.32 37.67 0.16
C GLY A 4 40.71 36.61 -0.73
N VAL A 5 41.51 36.02 -1.62
CA VAL A 5 41.11 34.85 -2.40
C VAL A 5 40.68 33.74 -1.43
N PRO A 6 39.49 33.16 -1.58
CA PRO A 6 38.99 32.15 -0.67
C PRO A 6 39.88 30.90 -0.72
N HIS A 7 40.33 30.42 0.44
CA HIS A 7 41.17 29.22 0.57
C HIS A 7 40.50 28.02 -0.15
N PRO A 8 41.23 27.23 -0.94
CA PRO A 8 40.67 26.11 -1.71
C PRO A 8 39.92 25.11 -0.85
N THR A 9 40.31 24.93 0.41
CA THR A 9 39.60 24.13 1.39
C THR A 9 38.20 24.63 1.75
N ARG A 10 38.02 25.98 1.80
CA ARG A 10 36.69 26.60 2.04
C ARG A 10 35.76 26.42 0.86
N LEU A 11 36.29 26.53 -0.37
CA LEU A 11 35.53 26.28 -1.60
C LEU A 11 35.10 24.81 -1.70
N LEU A 12 35.97 23.87 -1.33
CA LEU A 12 35.67 22.43 -1.32
C LEU A 12 34.59 22.09 -0.27
N VAL A 13 34.66 22.68 0.91
CA VAL A 13 33.66 22.49 1.96
C VAL A 13 32.30 23.08 1.54
N VAL A 14 32.29 24.30 0.96
CA VAL A 14 31.06 24.91 0.46
C VAL A 14 30.47 24.10 -0.68
N ALA A 15 31.28 23.60 -1.61
CA ALA A 15 30.80 22.74 -2.70
C ALA A 15 30.26 21.39 -2.16
N LEU A 16 30.93 20.81 -1.19
CA LEU A 16 30.47 19.55 -0.54
C LEU A 16 29.14 19.78 0.20
N VAL A 17 29.02 20.89 0.93
CA VAL A 17 27.78 21.28 1.62
C VAL A 17 26.67 21.60 0.62
N ALA A 18 26.97 22.27 -0.50
CA ALA A 18 25.99 22.54 -1.55
C ALA A 18 25.51 21.24 -2.22
N VAL A 19 26.40 20.27 -2.46
CA VAL A 19 26.05 18.94 -2.98
C VAL A 19 25.21 18.15 -1.98
N LEU A 20 25.51 18.26 -0.68
CA LEU A 20 24.73 17.64 0.39
C LEU A 20 23.36 18.32 0.59
N LEU A 21 23.28 19.65 0.36
CA LEU A 21 22.03 20.41 0.43
C LEU A 21 21.19 20.31 -0.85
N ALA A 22 21.78 20.05 -2.01
CA ALA A 22 21.10 19.70 -3.25
C ALA A 22 20.41 18.31 -3.16
N GLY A 23 20.41 17.77 -1.99
CA GLY A 23 19.93 16.46 -1.59
C GLY A 23 18.66 16.05 -2.29
N CYS A 24 18.63 14.83 -2.71
CA CYS A 24 17.62 14.08 -3.43
C CYS A 24 16.19 14.60 -3.20
N VAL A 25 15.71 15.42 -4.08
CA VAL A 25 14.29 15.71 -4.20
C VAL A 25 13.66 14.48 -4.82
N LEU A 26 12.57 13.98 -4.25
CA LEU A 26 11.78 12.93 -4.91
C LEU A 26 11.42 13.46 -6.31
N PRO A 27 11.55 12.64 -7.36
CA PRO A 27 11.13 13.04 -8.68
C PRO A 27 9.68 13.53 -8.61
N PRO A 28 9.32 14.60 -9.34
CA PRO A 28 7.94 15.05 -9.41
C PRO A 28 7.08 13.88 -9.90
N VAL A 29 5.90 13.78 -9.32
CA VAL A 29 4.91 12.80 -9.76
C VAL A 29 4.42 13.20 -11.14
N GLN A 30 5.07 12.70 -12.18
CA GLN A 30 4.67 12.91 -13.57
C GLN A 30 3.90 11.68 -14.05
N ASP A 31 2.84 11.93 -14.83
CA ASP A 31 2.11 10.93 -15.63
C ASP A 31 1.61 9.69 -14.85
N ARG A 32 1.07 9.89 -13.66
CA ARG A 32 0.39 8.79 -12.97
C ARG A 32 -0.94 8.50 -13.66
N PRO A 33 -1.16 7.25 -14.09
CA PRO A 33 -2.47 6.88 -14.57
C PRO A 33 -3.51 7.14 -13.48
N THR A 34 -4.58 7.83 -13.85
CA THR A 34 -5.72 8.03 -12.97
C THR A 34 -6.74 6.92 -13.25
N SER A 35 -7.24 6.31 -12.20
CA SER A 35 -8.33 5.34 -12.29
C SER A 35 -9.40 5.68 -11.27
N THR A 36 -10.66 5.50 -11.66
CA THR A 36 -11.81 5.74 -10.81
C THR A 36 -12.36 4.44 -10.22
N ALA A 37 -13.11 4.54 -9.14
CA ALA A 37 -13.91 3.42 -8.66
C ALA A 37 -14.98 3.05 -9.72
N ILE A 38 -15.40 1.79 -9.74
CA ILE A 38 -16.53 1.37 -10.59
C ILE A 38 -17.82 2.01 -10.08
N ALA A 39 -18.73 2.29 -11.01
CA ALA A 39 -20.03 2.85 -10.67
C ALA A 39 -20.86 1.88 -9.82
N THR A 40 -21.77 2.40 -9.02
CA THR A 40 -22.63 1.60 -8.13
C THR A 40 -23.45 0.55 -8.90
N GLU A 41 -23.95 0.91 -10.09
CA GLU A 41 -24.69 0.00 -10.94
C GLU A 41 -23.85 -1.19 -11.41
N GLN A 42 -22.58 -0.95 -11.71
CA GLN A 42 -21.63 -2.01 -12.07
C GLN A 42 -21.25 -2.88 -10.88
N ALA A 43 -21.10 -2.26 -9.70
CA ALA A 43 -20.80 -2.96 -8.46
C ALA A 43 -21.92 -3.93 -8.06
N ARG A 44 -23.20 -3.54 -8.23
CA ARG A 44 -24.37 -4.39 -7.99
C ARG A 44 -24.41 -5.66 -8.86
N LEU A 45 -23.84 -5.60 -10.06
CA LEU A 45 -23.80 -6.76 -10.99
C LEU A 45 -22.71 -7.78 -10.65
N THR A 46 -21.89 -7.53 -9.63
CA THR A 46 -20.88 -8.49 -9.18
C THR A 46 -21.48 -9.50 -8.21
N PRO A 47 -20.87 -10.69 -8.03
CA PRO A 47 -21.33 -11.65 -7.02
C PRO A 47 -21.39 -11.06 -5.61
N ILE A 48 -20.42 -10.19 -5.26
CA ILE A 48 -20.43 -9.49 -3.97
C ILE A 48 -21.62 -8.54 -3.90
N GLY A 49 -21.91 -7.80 -4.98
CA GLY A 49 -23.04 -6.91 -5.09
C GLY A 49 -24.36 -7.65 -4.88
N HIS A 50 -24.57 -8.75 -5.60
CA HIS A 50 -25.78 -9.58 -5.47
C HIS A 50 -25.93 -10.17 -4.06
N ALA A 51 -24.83 -10.61 -3.43
CA ALA A 51 -24.88 -11.18 -2.09
C ALA A 51 -25.35 -10.19 -1.02
N VAL A 52 -25.10 -8.90 -1.19
CA VAL A 52 -25.49 -7.86 -0.22
C VAL A 52 -26.77 -7.10 -0.61
N GLU A 53 -27.23 -7.21 -1.85
CA GLU A 53 -28.37 -6.43 -2.39
C GLU A 53 -29.64 -6.57 -1.56
N GLN A 54 -30.04 -7.79 -1.24
CA GLN A 54 -31.24 -8.03 -0.44
C GLN A 54 -31.19 -7.38 0.94
N GLN A 55 -30.00 -7.38 1.56
CA GLN A 55 -29.80 -6.76 2.87
C GLN A 55 -29.82 -5.23 2.77
N LEU A 56 -29.25 -4.68 1.72
CA LEU A 56 -29.26 -3.23 1.49
C LEU A 56 -30.65 -2.72 1.19
N ASP A 57 -31.43 -3.44 0.39
CA ASP A 57 -32.81 -3.08 0.04
C ASP A 57 -33.75 -3.18 1.24
N ALA A 58 -33.53 -4.15 2.13
CA ALA A 58 -34.29 -4.27 3.39
C ALA A 58 -33.94 -3.18 4.41
N HIS A 59 -32.79 -2.51 4.27
CA HIS A 59 -32.29 -1.50 5.21
C HIS A 59 -31.80 -0.24 4.48
N PRO A 60 -32.68 0.51 3.80
CA PRO A 60 -32.29 1.68 3.00
C PRO A 60 -31.58 2.74 3.85
N GLY A 61 -30.48 3.25 3.33
CA GLY A 61 -29.64 4.26 4.00
C GLY A 61 -28.78 3.73 5.15
N LYS A 62 -28.70 2.41 5.34
CA LYS A 62 -27.83 1.78 6.34
C LYS A 62 -26.69 1.03 5.69
N VAL A 63 -25.65 0.72 6.47
CA VAL A 63 -24.56 -0.17 6.11
C VAL A 63 -24.61 -1.42 6.99
N GLY A 64 -24.31 -2.58 6.43
CA GLY A 64 -24.13 -3.83 7.18
C GLY A 64 -22.72 -3.88 7.78
N ILE A 65 -22.61 -4.27 9.04
CA ILE A 65 -21.32 -4.46 9.72
C ILE A 65 -21.29 -5.87 10.31
N HIS A 66 -20.17 -6.57 10.06
CA HIS A 66 -19.86 -7.85 10.69
C HIS A 66 -18.51 -7.76 11.39
N LEU A 67 -18.46 -8.17 12.67
CA LEU A 67 -17.23 -8.15 13.46
C LEU A 67 -16.38 -9.39 13.13
N LEU A 68 -15.12 -9.18 12.75
CA LEU A 68 -14.11 -10.22 12.53
C LEU A 68 -13.10 -10.17 13.70
N ASP A 69 -13.44 -10.78 14.82
CA ASP A 69 -12.64 -10.78 16.05
C ASP A 69 -11.51 -11.82 16.02
N GLU A 70 -11.75 -12.99 15.44
CA GLU A 70 -10.78 -14.08 15.37
C GLU A 70 -9.75 -13.87 14.24
N PRO A 71 -8.42 -14.02 14.51
CA PRO A 71 -7.38 -13.81 13.53
C PRO A 71 -7.49 -14.69 12.27
N ALA A 72 -7.70 -15.99 12.44
CA ALA A 72 -7.80 -16.96 11.33
C ALA A 72 -9.04 -16.68 10.47
N THR A 73 -10.18 -16.37 11.09
CA THR A 73 -11.41 -15.97 10.38
C THR A 73 -11.21 -14.67 9.60
N THR A 74 -10.48 -13.70 10.16
CA THR A 74 -10.14 -12.46 9.44
C THR A 74 -9.32 -12.76 8.19
N PHE A 75 -8.30 -13.62 8.27
CA PHE A 75 -7.48 -13.97 7.10
C PHE A 75 -8.30 -14.73 6.05
N ALA A 76 -9.16 -15.66 6.49
CA ALA A 76 -10.07 -16.37 5.60
C ALA A 76 -11.05 -15.42 4.90
N ALA A 77 -11.59 -14.43 5.62
CA ALA A 77 -12.45 -13.40 5.04
C ALA A 77 -11.72 -12.52 4.02
N LEU A 78 -10.47 -12.10 4.30
CA LEU A 78 -9.63 -11.36 3.35
C LEU A 78 -9.40 -12.14 2.06
N THR A 79 -8.96 -13.40 2.16
CA THR A 79 -8.71 -14.25 0.99
C THR A 79 -10.00 -14.56 0.22
N HIS A 80 -11.10 -14.82 0.93
CA HIS A 80 -12.40 -15.05 0.30
C HIS A 80 -12.88 -13.82 -0.47
N LEU A 81 -12.74 -12.62 0.09
CA LEU A 81 -13.15 -11.39 -0.56
C LEU A 81 -12.32 -11.10 -1.81
N VAL A 82 -10.99 -11.35 -1.77
CA VAL A 82 -10.10 -11.24 -2.94
C VAL A 82 -10.50 -12.23 -4.04
N ARG A 83 -10.80 -13.48 -3.68
CA ARG A 83 -11.24 -14.51 -4.63
C ARG A 83 -12.60 -14.21 -5.28
N SER A 84 -13.49 -13.59 -4.51
CA SER A 84 -14.86 -13.26 -4.97
C SER A 84 -14.93 -12.00 -5.84
N ALA A 85 -13.91 -11.13 -5.79
CA ALA A 85 -13.87 -9.91 -6.58
C ALA A 85 -13.82 -10.22 -8.08
N GLN A 86 -14.61 -9.48 -8.87
CA GLN A 86 -14.68 -9.60 -10.33
C GLN A 86 -14.23 -8.35 -11.09
N ARG A 87 -14.22 -7.17 -10.46
CA ARG A 87 -13.94 -5.91 -11.13
C ARG A 87 -12.74 -5.19 -10.53
N THR A 88 -12.76 -4.96 -9.22
CA THR A 88 -11.76 -4.12 -8.57
C THR A 88 -11.39 -4.59 -7.18
N LEU A 89 -10.10 -4.45 -6.86
CA LEU A 89 -9.54 -4.59 -5.52
C LEU A 89 -8.72 -3.35 -5.21
N ASP A 90 -9.06 -2.67 -4.12
CA ASP A 90 -8.33 -1.51 -3.64
C ASP A 90 -7.85 -1.77 -2.21
N LEU A 91 -6.53 -1.76 -2.01
CA LEU A 91 -5.91 -2.11 -0.75
C LEU A 91 -5.01 -0.98 -0.24
N GLN A 92 -5.05 -0.73 1.07
CA GLN A 92 -4.13 0.17 1.76
C GLN A 92 -3.64 -0.49 3.03
N TYR A 93 -2.33 -0.68 3.17
CA TYR A 93 -1.73 -1.31 4.34
C TYR A 93 -0.50 -0.57 4.83
N TYR A 94 -0.39 -0.41 6.17
CA TYR A 94 0.78 0.17 6.80
C TYR A 94 1.94 -0.82 6.84
N ILE A 95 1.70 -2.07 7.30
CA ILE A 95 2.70 -3.12 7.38
C ILE A 95 2.26 -4.32 6.54
N TRP A 96 3.21 -4.83 5.78
CA TRP A 96 3.07 -6.08 5.04
C TRP A 96 4.36 -6.86 5.17
N TYR A 97 4.32 -8.00 5.84
CA TYR A 97 5.50 -8.82 6.06
C TYR A 97 5.72 -9.83 4.93
N ARG A 98 6.99 -10.17 4.73
CA ARG A 98 7.41 -11.24 3.81
C ARG A 98 7.41 -12.58 4.54
N ASP A 99 6.25 -13.00 5.03
CA ASP A 99 6.00 -14.26 5.70
C ASP A 99 4.95 -15.09 4.94
N ARG A 100 4.47 -16.17 5.54
CA ARG A 100 3.50 -17.08 4.90
C ARG A 100 2.21 -16.34 4.54
N SER A 101 1.59 -15.65 5.48
CA SER A 101 0.33 -14.92 5.26
C SER A 101 0.50 -13.79 4.26
N GLY A 102 1.59 -13.03 4.36
CA GLY A 102 1.89 -11.95 3.44
C GLY A 102 2.12 -12.42 2.01
N THR A 103 2.90 -13.50 1.84
CA THR A 103 3.18 -14.08 0.52
C THR A 103 1.91 -14.69 -0.09
N LEU A 104 1.10 -15.38 0.72
CA LEU A 104 -0.14 -15.97 0.24
C LEU A 104 -1.12 -14.90 -0.25
N LEU A 105 -1.28 -13.80 0.49
CA LEU A 105 -2.19 -12.73 0.08
C LEU A 105 -1.69 -12.00 -1.19
N LEU A 106 -0.37 -11.80 -1.37
CA LEU A 106 0.17 -11.28 -2.64
C LEU A 106 -0.13 -12.21 -3.82
N ARG A 107 -0.05 -13.53 -3.60
CA ARG A 107 -0.42 -14.51 -4.62
C ARG A 107 -1.91 -14.43 -4.97
N GLU A 108 -2.80 -14.31 -4.00
CA GLU A 108 -4.23 -14.14 -4.25
C GLU A 108 -4.54 -12.87 -5.05
N LEU A 109 -3.79 -11.78 -4.81
CA LEU A 109 -3.92 -10.54 -5.62
C LEU A 109 -3.47 -10.75 -7.06
N LEU A 110 -2.37 -11.48 -7.27
CA LEU A 110 -1.92 -11.84 -8.62
C LEU A 110 -2.95 -12.70 -9.33
N ASP A 111 -3.46 -13.75 -8.66
CA ASP A 111 -4.47 -14.63 -9.23
C ASP A 111 -5.78 -13.87 -9.55
N ALA A 112 -6.14 -12.86 -8.76
CA ALA A 112 -7.25 -11.96 -9.07
C ALA A 112 -6.98 -11.13 -10.33
N ALA A 113 -5.78 -10.59 -10.47
CA ALA A 113 -5.38 -9.81 -11.63
C ALA A 113 -5.33 -10.65 -12.92
N GLU A 114 -4.88 -11.92 -12.82
CA GLU A 114 -4.92 -12.89 -13.93
C GLU A 114 -6.37 -13.20 -14.39
N ARG A 115 -7.36 -13.07 -13.48
CA ARG A 115 -8.79 -13.12 -13.84
C ARG A 115 -9.32 -11.83 -14.47
N GLY A 116 -8.48 -10.78 -14.62
CA GLY A 116 -8.85 -9.48 -15.15
C GLY A 116 -9.37 -8.47 -14.14
N VAL A 117 -9.23 -8.76 -12.84
CA VAL A 117 -9.57 -7.81 -11.76
C VAL A 117 -8.51 -6.72 -11.70
N ARG A 118 -8.93 -5.45 -11.70
CA ARG A 118 -8.02 -4.34 -11.47
C ARG A 118 -7.64 -4.26 -10.00
N VAL A 119 -6.35 -4.36 -9.69
CA VAL A 119 -5.80 -4.30 -8.34
C VAL A 119 -5.02 -3.00 -8.14
N ARG A 120 -5.33 -2.25 -7.08
CA ARG A 120 -4.52 -1.11 -6.62
C ARG A 120 -4.05 -1.38 -5.20
N LEU A 121 -2.75 -1.45 -5.03
CA LEU A 121 -2.11 -1.71 -3.74
C LEU A 121 -1.29 -0.49 -3.31
N LEU A 122 -1.73 0.22 -2.28
CA LEU A 122 -0.98 1.29 -1.63
C LEU A 122 -0.41 0.76 -0.32
N VAL A 123 0.91 0.75 -0.20
CA VAL A 123 1.62 0.32 1.01
C VAL A 123 2.57 1.38 1.52
N ASP A 124 2.73 1.46 2.84
CA ASP A 124 3.72 2.37 3.43
C ASP A 124 5.12 1.77 3.29
N ASP A 125 6.08 2.55 2.76
CA ASP A 125 7.44 2.08 2.51
C ASP A 125 8.18 1.64 3.78
N GLN A 126 7.81 2.17 4.96
CA GLN A 126 8.41 1.75 6.22
C GLN A 126 8.02 0.32 6.59
N GLY A 127 6.77 -0.06 6.30
CA GLY A 127 6.18 -1.33 6.69
C GLY A 127 6.36 -2.46 5.67
N THR A 128 7.07 -2.23 4.55
CA THR A 128 7.25 -3.20 3.46
C THR A 128 8.70 -3.58 3.22
N ARG A 129 9.47 -3.69 4.29
CA ARG A 129 10.88 -4.09 4.19
C ARG A 129 10.98 -5.47 3.55
N GLN A 130 11.94 -5.63 2.61
CA GLN A 130 12.26 -6.89 1.93
C GLN A 130 11.19 -7.38 0.92
N LEU A 131 10.20 -6.54 0.57
CA LEU A 131 9.18 -6.86 -0.44
C LEU A 131 9.42 -6.20 -1.79
N ASP A 132 10.56 -5.54 -2.01
CA ASP A 132 10.81 -4.74 -3.20
C ASP A 132 10.71 -5.55 -4.49
N ALA A 133 11.21 -6.78 -4.49
CA ALA A 133 11.18 -7.66 -5.65
C ALA A 133 9.75 -8.15 -5.95
N GLU A 134 9.03 -8.56 -4.92
CA GLU A 134 7.64 -9.03 -5.03
C GLU A 134 6.69 -7.91 -5.48
N LEU A 135 6.83 -6.72 -4.88
CA LEU A 135 6.03 -5.55 -5.25
C LEU A 135 6.31 -5.08 -6.68
N ALA A 136 7.59 -5.09 -7.11
CA ALA A 136 7.96 -4.76 -8.48
C ALA A 136 7.44 -5.80 -9.49
N ALA A 137 7.47 -7.09 -9.13
CA ALA A 137 6.92 -8.15 -9.96
C ALA A 137 5.40 -8.02 -10.12
N LEU A 138 4.69 -7.65 -9.04
CA LEU A 138 3.25 -7.36 -9.11
C LEU A 138 2.94 -6.15 -9.97
N ASP A 139 3.69 -5.04 -9.79
CA ASP A 139 3.48 -3.80 -10.56
C ASP A 139 3.78 -3.95 -12.06
N ALA A 140 4.53 -4.96 -12.45
CA ALA A 140 4.75 -5.32 -13.85
C ALA A 140 3.51 -5.96 -14.52
N HIS A 141 2.51 -6.39 -13.75
CA HIS A 141 1.28 -6.97 -14.28
C HIS A 141 0.32 -5.87 -14.76
N PRO A 142 -0.29 -5.98 -15.97
CA PRO A 142 -1.09 -4.90 -16.57
C PRO A 142 -2.34 -4.51 -15.78
N HIS A 143 -2.84 -5.39 -14.91
CA HIS A 143 -4.00 -5.14 -14.05
C HIS A 143 -3.64 -4.81 -12.60
N ILE A 144 -2.36 -4.68 -12.26
CA ILE A 144 -1.92 -4.34 -10.90
C ILE A 144 -1.20 -3.00 -10.92
N GLU A 145 -1.55 -2.13 -10.00
CA GLU A 145 -0.84 -0.89 -9.72
C GLU A 145 -0.38 -0.89 -8.27
N VAL A 146 0.93 -0.85 -8.04
CA VAL A 146 1.53 -0.75 -6.71
C VAL A 146 2.07 0.66 -6.49
N ARG A 147 1.68 1.27 -5.38
CA ARG A 147 2.20 2.57 -4.96
C ARG A 147 2.78 2.50 -3.56
N LEU A 148 3.93 3.15 -3.38
CA LEU A 148 4.53 3.34 -2.06
C LEU A 148 4.10 4.68 -1.48
N PHE A 149 3.49 4.66 -0.30
CA PHE A 149 3.24 5.87 0.46
C PHE A 149 4.54 6.35 1.10
N ASN A 150 4.87 7.61 0.86
CA ASN A 150 6.00 8.32 1.43
C ASN A 150 7.33 7.53 1.41
N PRO A 151 7.81 7.14 0.20
CA PRO A 151 9.00 6.30 0.05
C PRO A 151 10.25 6.98 0.60
N PHE A 152 11.13 6.20 1.22
CA PHE A 152 12.45 6.66 1.63
C PHE A 152 13.31 6.96 0.40
N LEU A 153 14.11 8.02 0.45
CA LEU A 153 15.04 8.37 -0.62
C LEU A 153 16.23 7.42 -0.63
N ALA A 154 16.78 7.15 0.55
CA ALA A 154 17.87 6.20 0.73
C ALA A 154 17.32 4.87 1.27
N ARG A 155 16.67 4.06 0.42
CA ARG A 155 16.01 2.81 0.87
C ARG A 155 16.97 1.82 1.54
N ASN A 156 18.24 1.81 1.14
CA ASN A 156 19.29 0.98 1.76
C ASN A 156 19.85 1.57 3.07
N ALA A 157 19.58 2.86 3.33
CA ALA A 157 20.05 3.57 4.51
C ALA A 157 18.93 4.50 5.06
N ARG A 158 17.78 3.92 5.35
CA ARG A 158 16.56 4.66 5.77
C ARG A 158 16.77 5.57 6.98
N TRP A 159 17.75 5.26 7.83
CA TRP A 159 18.14 6.09 8.97
C TRP A 159 18.60 7.50 8.57
N LEU A 160 19.16 7.67 7.35
CA LEU A 160 19.54 8.98 6.84
C LEU A 160 18.33 9.92 6.68
N ASP A 161 17.20 9.41 6.22
CA ASP A 161 15.97 10.19 6.08
C ASP A 161 15.43 10.63 7.45
N PHE A 162 15.59 9.82 8.50
CA PHE A 162 15.20 10.21 9.85
C PHE A 162 16.10 11.30 10.45
N ILE A 163 17.38 11.36 10.06
CA ILE A 163 18.29 12.43 10.50
C ILE A 163 18.06 13.72 9.69
N THR A 164 17.95 13.59 8.37
CA THR A 164 17.95 14.75 7.46
C THR A 164 16.55 15.31 7.17
N ARG A 165 15.50 14.49 7.35
CA ARG A 165 14.11 14.80 6.95
C ARG A 165 13.09 14.18 7.90
N PHE A 166 13.31 14.32 9.20
CA PHE A 166 12.51 13.68 10.25
C PHE A 166 11.00 13.89 10.08
N GLU A 167 10.55 15.12 9.85
CA GLU A 167 9.11 15.42 9.70
C GLU A 167 8.48 14.63 8.54
N ARG A 168 9.18 14.52 7.42
CA ARG A 168 8.72 13.74 6.28
C ARG A 168 8.79 12.24 6.60
N ALA A 169 9.94 11.75 7.06
CA ALA A 169 10.15 10.34 7.35
C ALA A 169 9.17 9.80 8.41
N ASN A 170 8.69 10.66 9.31
CA ASN A 170 7.74 10.30 10.37
C ASN A 170 6.27 10.36 9.94
N ARG A 171 5.94 10.88 8.77
CA ARG A 171 4.56 10.86 8.26
C ARG A 171 4.28 9.50 7.64
N ARG A 172 3.47 8.66 8.32
CA ARG A 172 3.17 7.30 7.90
C ARG A 172 1.67 7.10 7.67
N MET A 173 1.33 6.24 6.73
CA MET A 173 -0.05 5.84 6.46
C MET A 173 -0.40 4.65 7.34
N HIS A 174 -1.27 4.85 8.33
CA HIS A 174 -1.63 3.78 9.27
C HIS A 174 -2.93 3.04 8.88
N ASN A 175 -3.31 3.09 7.61
CA ASN A 175 -4.52 2.45 7.09
C ASN A 175 -4.33 0.93 6.96
N LYS A 176 -5.41 0.19 7.14
CA LYS A 176 -5.51 -1.25 6.91
C LYS A 176 -6.90 -1.52 6.38
N VAL A 177 -7.02 -1.55 5.07
CA VAL A 177 -8.29 -1.70 4.39
C VAL A 177 -8.12 -2.48 3.09
N LEU A 178 -9.09 -3.33 2.80
CA LEU A 178 -9.30 -4.00 1.52
C LEU A 178 -10.73 -3.74 1.09
N ILE A 179 -10.90 -3.23 -0.13
CA ILE A 179 -12.21 -2.97 -0.74
C ILE A 179 -12.31 -3.83 -1.99
N ALA A 180 -13.41 -4.58 -2.11
CA ALA A 180 -13.70 -5.41 -3.27
C ALA A 180 -14.95 -4.91 -3.99
N ASP A 181 -14.82 -4.75 -5.30
CA ASP A 181 -15.89 -4.36 -6.23
C ASP A 181 -16.67 -3.12 -5.80
N ASN A 182 -16.02 -2.19 -5.09
CA ASN A 182 -16.65 -0.99 -4.51
C ASN A 182 -17.92 -1.29 -3.68
N THR A 183 -18.07 -2.50 -3.16
CA THR A 183 -19.27 -2.98 -2.46
C THR A 183 -18.97 -3.42 -1.04
N ALA A 184 -17.98 -4.30 -0.85
CA ALA A 184 -17.61 -4.80 0.46
C ALA A 184 -16.22 -4.37 0.85
N LEU A 185 -16.01 -4.09 2.13
CA LEU A 185 -14.71 -3.72 2.66
C LEU A 185 -14.40 -4.46 3.97
N ILE A 186 -13.14 -4.76 4.18
CA ILE A 186 -12.60 -5.18 5.47
C ILE A 186 -11.66 -4.08 5.94
N SER A 187 -11.90 -3.53 7.12
CA SER A 187 -11.06 -2.50 7.73
C SER A 187 -10.87 -2.78 9.22
N GLY A 188 -9.71 -2.42 9.76
CA GLY A 188 -9.45 -2.65 11.18
C GLY A 188 -8.03 -2.34 11.62
N GLY A 189 -7.60 -2.97 12.71
CA GLY A 189 -6.28 -2.78 13.30
C GLY A 189 -5.21 -3.75 12.80
N ARG A 190 -5.57 -4.85 12.09
CA ARG A 190 -4.62 -5.88 11.69
C ARG A 190 -3.88 -5.51 10.40
N ASN A 191 -2.56 -5.57 10.45
CA ASN A 191 -1.71 -5.52 9.26
C ASN A 191 -1.65 -6.91 8.58
N VAL A 192 -0.83 -7.05 7.54
CA VAL A 192 -0.63 -8.33 6.86
C VAL A 192 0.66 -8.98 7.34
N GLY A 193 0.51 -10.18 7.90
CA GLY A 193 1.61 -10.99 8.40
C GLY A 193 1.16 -12.06 9.40
N ASP A 194 1.98 -13.08 9.59
CA ASP A 194 1.67 -14.25 10.42
C ASP A 194 1.31 -13.88 11.86
N SER A 195 2.00 -12.89 12.43
CA SER A 195 1.73 -12.39 13.79
C SER A 195 0.34 -11.79 13.97
N TYR A 196 -0.30 -11.33 12.90
CA TYR A 196 -1.64 -10.74 12.93
C TYR A 196 -2.76 -11.77 12.72
N PHE A 197 -2.43 -12.96 12.20
CA PHE A 197 -3.39 -13.99 11.84
C PHE A 197 -3.24 -15.27 12.64
N GLY A 198 -2.40 -15.25 13.70
CA GLY A 198 -2.26 -16.38 14.62
C GLY A 198 -1.54 -17.60 14.03
N THR A 199 -0.74 -17.40 12.98
CA THR A 199 0.02 -18.45 12.29
C THR A 199 1.48 -18.52 12.73
N THR A 200 1.88 -17.75 13.76
CA THR A 200 3.20 -17.90 14.39
C THR A 200 3.26 -19.23 15.09
N GLU A 201 4.13 -20.12 14.60
CA GLU A 201 4.50 -21.32 15.36
C GLU A 201 5.12 -20.87 16.70
N GLY A 202 4.59 -21.38 17.81
CA GLY A 202 5.06 -21.12 19.16
C GLY A 202 6.45 -21.77 19.42
#